data_961164940bf8f3b3ed2c211267c1c8aa
#
_entry.id   961164940bf8f3b3ed2c211267c1c8aa
#
_cell.length_a   1.000
_cell.length_b   1.000
_cell.length_c   1.000
_cell.angle_alpha   90.00
_cell.angle_beta   90.00
_cell.angle_gamma   90.00
#
_symmetry.space_group_name_H-M   'P 1'
#
loop_
_entity.id
_entity.type
_entity.pdbx_description
1 polymer ?
#
loop_
_entity_poly.entity_id
_entity_poly.type
_entity_poly.pdbx_seq_one_letter_code
_entity_poly.pdbx_strand_id
1 'polypeptide(L)'
;MTDNKVIGKETTEAELYAKMKEFRNVLTNGKSVAFVVRKGALEYGNKVVYSNEYQMKREEVLEHIVAVTENDPIVSTTGKASRELFEIRERNGQGHECDFLTVGSMGHSSSIALGIAMSKKNEKIWCVDGDGACLMHMGSMAVLASRKPDNM
;
A
#
# COMPACT_ATOMS: atom_id res chain seq x y z
N MET A 1 -2.89 -28.90 15.93
CA MET A 1 -2.35 -27.87 16.83
C MET A 1 -1.11 -27.30 16.17
N THR A 2 -0.99 -26.00 16.07
CA THR A 2 0.19 -25.34 15.47
C THR A 2 1.16 -25.01 16.59
N ASP A 3 2.39 -25.51 16.53
CA ASP A 3 3.43 -25.13 17.48
C ASP A 3 3.93 -23.72 17.17
N ASN A 4 4.08 -22.86 18.18
CA ASN A 4 4.54 -21.50 17.99
C ASN A 4 5.68 -21.12 18.96
N LYS A 5 6.47 -20.15 18.55
CA LYS A 5 7.50 -19.49 19.37
C LYS A 5 7.36 -17.98 19.21
N VAL A 6 7.23 -17.30 20.33
CA VAL A 6 7.28 -15.83 20.36
C VAL A 6 8.74 -15.40 20.41
N ILE A 7 9.10 -14.46 19.51
CA ILE A 7 10.42 -13.82 19.44
C ILE A 7 10.27 -12.41 20.01
N GLY A 8 10.96 -12.12 21.08
CA GLY A 8 11.04 -10.82 21.72
C GLY A 8 12.46 -10.25 21.64
N LYS A 9 12.67 -9.07 22.21
CA LYS A 9 14.01 -8.44 22.30
C LYS A 9 15.00 -9.27 23.11
N GLU A 10 14.48 -10.05 24.05
CA GLU A 10 15.23 -10.94 24.94
C GLU A 10 15.64 -12.26 24.26
N THR A 11 15.08 -12.59 23.11
CA THR A 11 15.37 -13.86 22.42
C THR A 11 16.75 -13.84 21.80
N THR A 12 17.60 -14.74 22.24
CA THR A 12 18.95 -14.86 21.71
C THR A 12 18.98 -15.61 20.39
N GLU A 13 20.04 -15.38 19.60
CA GLU A 13 20.27 -16.11 18.34
C GLU A 13 20.37 -17.63 18.57
N ALA A 14 21.02 -18.05 19.64
CA ALA A 14 21.15 -19.46 20.00
C ALA A 14 19.80 -20.13 20.28
N GLU A 15 18.91 -19.46 21.02
CA GLU A 15 17.55 -19.92 21.29
C GLU A 15 16.71 -20.00 20.01
N LEU A 16 16.82 -19.00 19.14
CA LEU A 16 16.13 -18.99 17.86
C LEU A 16 16.59 -20.16 16.99
N TYR A 17 17.90 -20.36 16.89
CA TYR A 17 18.49 -21.46 16.10
C TYR A 17 18.09 -22.85 16.62
N ALA A 18 18.10 -23.01 17.94
CA ALA A 18 17.64 -24.25 18.58
C ALA A 18 16.16 -24.54 18.25
N LYS A 19 15.32 -23.53 18.32
CA LYS A 19 13.89 -23.65 18.01
C LYS A 19 13.63 -23.91 16.52
N MET A 20 14.43 -23.33 15.64
CA MET A 20 14.36 -23.65 14.20
C MET A 20 14.67 -25.12 13.91
N LYS A 21 15.67 -25.69 14.61
CA LYS A 21 15.97 -27.13 14.49
C LYS A 21 14.83 -28.02 14.99
N GLU A 22 14.24 -27.67 16.13
CA GLU A 22 13.07 -28.36 16.68
C GLU A 22 11.88 -28.30 15.69
N PHE A 23 11.59 -27.12 15.17
CA PHE A 23 10.49 -26.89 14.23
C PHE A 23 10.68 -27.66 12.91
N ARG A 24 11.91 -27.85 12.48
CA ARG A 24 12.20 -28.70 11.30
C ARG A 24 11.66 -30.12 11.49
N ASN A 25 11.81 -30.69 12.68
CA ASN A 25 11.28 -32.02 12.99
C ASN A 25 9.75 -32.02 13.04
N VAL A 26 9.13 -30.96 13.57
CA VAL A 26 7.67 -30.79 13.59
C VAL A 26 7.11 -30.74 12.19
N LEU A 27 7.75 -29.97 11.29
CA LEU A 27 7.38 -29.85 9.87
C LEU A 27 7.51 -31.19 9.13
N THR A 28 8.59 -31.96 9.39
CA THR A 28 8.80 -33.28 8.79
C THR A 28 7.67 -34.24 9.15
N ASN A 29 7.04 -34.07 10.33
CA ASN A 29 5.89 -34.85 10.76
C ASN A 29 4.54 -34.28 10.28
N GLY A 30 4.55 -33.40 9.29
CA GLY A 30 3.34 -32.86 8.66
C GLY A 30 2.55 -31.85 9.51
N LYS A 31 3.17 -31.30 10.57
CA LYS A 31 2.53 -30.28 11.42
C LYS A 31 2.99 -28.87 11.01
N SER A 32 2.16 -27.88 11.26
CA SER A 32 2.49 -26.47 11.03
C SER A 32 3.20 -25.85 12.22
N VAL A 33 4.09 -24.90 11.96
CA VAL A 33 4.79 -24.10 12.96
C VAL A 33 4.68 -22.62 12.65
N ALA A 34 4.82 -21.77 13.67
CA ALA A 34 4.79 -20.33 13.51
C ALA A 34 5.81 -19.62 14.42
N PHE A 35 6.50 -18.64 13.87
CA PHE A 35 7.22 -17.64 14.67
C PHE A 35 6.38 -16.36 14.75
N VAL A 36 6.13 -15.91 15.98
CA VAL A 36 5.43 -14.66 16.25
C VAL A 36 6.46 -13.63 16.69
N VAL A 37 6.80 -12.70 15.81
CA VAL A 37 7.81 -11.68 16.07
C VAL A 37 7.16 -10.44 16.68
N ARG A 38 7.54 -10.07 17.91
CA ARG A 38 7.08 -8.83 18.55
C ARG A 38 7.68 -7.61 17.86
N LYS A 39 6.92 -6.53 17.83
CA LYS A 39 7.42 -5.25 17.30
C LYS A 39 8.69 -4.82 18.02
N GLY A 40 9.74 -4.50 17.25
CA GLY A 40 11.05 -4.10 17.76
C GLY A 40 11.92 -5.24 18.30
N ALA A 41 11.55 -6.51 18.08
CA ALA A 41 12.38 -7.66 18.42
C ALA A 41 13.55 -7.88 17.45
N LEU A 42 13.40 -7.40 16.20
CA LEU A 42 14.46 -7.45 15.19
C LEU A 42 14.85 -6.01 14.85
N GLU A 43 16.15 -5.77 14.79
CA GLU A 43 16.74 -4.49 14.40
C GLU A 43 17.68 -4.73 13.21
N TYR A 44 17.59 -3.84 12.23
CA TYR A 44 18.51 -3.84 11.11
C TYR A 44 19.55 -2.74 11.33
N GLY A 45 20.79 -3.13 11.57
CA GLY A 45 21.87 -2.21 11.95
C GLY A 45 22.32 -1.25 10.84
N ASN A 46 22.08 -1.62 9.57
CA ASN A 46 22.49 -0.82 8.42
C ASN A 46 21.31 0.00 7.91
N LYS A 47 21.17 1.25 8.35
CA LYS A 47 20.23 2.17 7.73
C LYS A 47 20.76 2.58 6.36
N VAL A 48 20.07 2.18 5.30
CA VAL A 48 20.29 2.74 3.98
C VAL A 48 19.71 4.15 3.99
N VAL A 49 20.58 5.14 3.89
CA VAL A 49 20.16 6.54 3.75
C VAL A 49 20.13 6.84 2.25
N TYR A 50 18.95 7.01 1.72
CA TYR A 50 18.77 7.53 0.36
C TYR A 50 18.80 9.06 0.44
N SER A 51 19.70 9.68 -0.31
CA SER A 51 19.68 11.12 -0.54
C SER A 51 19.43 11.39 -2.01
N ASN A 52 18.55 12.32 -2.31
CA ASN A 52 18.31 12.84 -3.65
C ASN A 52 17.97 14.33 -3.56
N GLU A 53 17.95 15.01 -4.69
CA GLU A 53 17.62 16.44 -4.78
C GLU A 53 16.09 16.72 -4.73
N TYR A 54 15.26 15.68 -4.77
CA TYR A 54 13.81 15.82 -4.70
C TYR A 54 13.35 15.91 -3.24
N GLN A 55 12.94 17.11 -2.82
CA GLN A 55 12.60 17.39 -1.42
C GLN A 55 11.12 17.28 -1.12
N MET A 56 10.26 17.31 -2.15
CA MET A 56 8.80 17.25 -1.98
C MET A 56 8.36 15.91 -1.38
N LYS A 57 7.58 15.97 -0.32
CA LYS A 57 6.98 14.80 0.31
C LYS A 57 5.72 14.38 -0.43
N ARG A 58 5.36 13.09 -0.31
CA ARG A 58 4.11 12.58 -0.92
C ARG A 58 2.88 13.35 -0.46
N GLU A 59 2.78 13.69 0.81
CA GLU A 59 1.66 14.46 1.37
C GLU A 59 1.53 15.82 0.68
N GLU A 60 2.63 16.54 0.46
CA GLU A 60 2.64 17.82 -0.26
C GLU A 60 2.17 17.66 -1.71
N VAL A 61 2.55 16.57 -2.38
CA VAL A 61 2.03 16.26 -3.73
C VAL A 61 0.53 16.03 -3.69
N LEU A 62 0.02 15.29 -2.70
CA LEU A 62 -1.41 15.04 -2.55
C LEU A 62 -2.19 16.32 -2.24
N GLU A 63 -1.64 17.24 -1.43
CA GLU A 63 -2.24 18.56 -1.18
C GLU A 63 -2.41 19.34 -2.49
N HIS A 64 -1.39 19.35 -3.34
CA HIS A 64 -1.48 19.99 -4.66
C HIS A 64 -2.53 19.31 -5.56
N ILE A 65 -2.60 17.99 -5.56
CA ILE A 65 -3.63 17.26 -6.30
C ILE A 65 -5.02 17.65 -5.81
N VAL A 66 -5.27 17.63 -4.50
CA VAL A 66 -6.56 18.01 -3.90
C VAL A 66 -6.94 19.45 -4.27
N ALA A 67 -5.97 20.37 -4.27
CA ALA A 67 -6.22 21.77 -4.63
C ALA A 67 -6.61 21.94 -6.11
N VAL A 68 -6.10 21.11 -7.01
CA VAL A 68 -6.37 21.20 -8.46
C VAL A 68 -7.63 20.44 -8.86
N THR A 69 -7.93 19.34 -8.16
CA THR A 69 -9.07 18.47 -8.50
C THR A 69 -10.41 18.99 -8.05
N GLU A 70 -10.43 19.90 -7.07
CA GLU A 70 -11.66 20.43 -6.49
C GLU A 70 -12.66 19.32 -6.11
N ASN A 71 -13.71 19.13 -6.92
CA ASN A 71 -14.74 18.10 -6.75
C ASN A 71 -14.65 16.95 -7.76
N ASP A 72 -13.59 16.88 -8.55
CA ASP A 72 -13.37 15.75 -9.46
C ASP A 72 -13.18 14.46 -8.63
N PRO A 73 -13.69 13.31 -9.09
CA PRO A 73 -13.47 12.04 -8.42
C PRO A 73 -11.99 11.62 -8.41
N ILE A 74 -11.50 11.25 -7.22
CA ILE A 74 -10.15 10.73 -7.00
C ILE A 74 -10.23 9.26 -6.57
N VAL A 75 -9.59 8.37 -7.32
CA VAL A 75 -9.37 6.98 -6.91
C VAL A 75 -7.95 6.85 -6.41
N SER A 76 -7.77 6.54 -5.14
CA SER A 76 -6.46 6.43 -4.52
C SER A 76 -6.09 4.98 -4.22
N THR A 77 -4.80 4.67 -4.42
CA THR A 77 -4.22 3.36 -4.09
C THR A 77 -4.28 3.07 -2.59
N THR A 78 -4.28 1.79 -2.22
CA THR A 78 -4.29 1.38 -0.81
C THR A 78 -3.05 1.84 -0.05
N GLY A 79 -3.18 2.02 1.25
CA GLY A 79 -2.10 2.29 2.17
C GLY A 79 -1.98 3.76 2.56
N LYS A 80 -0.76 4.31 2.55
CA LYS A 80 -0.50 5.65 3.07
C LYS A 80 -1.14 6.74 2.22
N ALA A 81 -1.15 6.59 0.90
CA ALA A 81 -1.72 7.60 0.00
C ALA A 81 -3.20 7.84 0.27
N SER A 82 -4.00 6.78 0.42
CA SER A 82 -5.41 6.90 0.77
C SER A 82 -5.64 7.54 2.15
N ARG A 83 -4.79 7.21 3.14
CA ARG A 83 -4.90 7.81 4.49
C ARG A 83 -4.55 9.30 4.48
N GLU A 84 -3.47 9.66 3.81
CA GLU A 84 -3.04 11.04 3.68
C GLU A 84 -4.08 11.87 2.92
N LEU A 85 -4.65 11.33 1.84
CA LEU A 85 -5.74 11.98 1.11
C LEU A 85 -6.95 12.23 2.03
N PHE A 86 -7.35 11.23 2.81
CA PHE A 86 -8.43 11.37 3.79
C PHE A 86 -8.12 12.48 4.80
N GLU A 87 -6.92 12.47 5.40
CA GLU A 87 -6.51 13.46 6.41
C GLU A 87 -6.41 14.88 5.83
N ILE A 88 -5.98 15.02 4.57
CA ILE A 88 -5.95 16.31 3.87
C ILE A 88 -7.36 16.86 3.70
N ARG A 89 -8.34 16.04 3.25
CA ARG A 89 -9.75 16.45 3.14
C ARG A 89 -10.31 16.89 4.50
N GLU A 90 -10.10 16.08 5.55
CA GLU A 90 -10.54 16.42 6.93
C GLU A 90 -9.95 17.77 7.39
N ARG A 91 -8.65 17.97 7.21
CA ARG A 91 -7.95 19.19 7.59
C ARG A 91 -8.50 20.43 6.84
N ASN A 92 -8.90 20.25 5.59
CA ASN A 92 -9.46 21.31 4.75
C ASN A 92 -10.97 21.52 4.98
N GLY A 93 -11.63 20.73 5.83
CA GLY A 93 -13.09 20.78 6.01
C GLY A 93 -13.87 20.35 4.77
N GLN A 94 -13.28 19.50 3.92
CA GLN A 94 -13.88 18.97 2.70
C GLN A 94 -14.56 17.63 2.97
N GLY A 95 -15.60 17.31 2.18
CA GLY A 95 -16.23 15.97 2.21
C GLY A 95 -15.42 14.92 1.45
N HIS A 96 -15.88 13.67 1.52
CA HIS A 96 -15.26 12.51 0.89
C HIS A 96 -16.09 11.91 -0.24
N GLU A 97 -17.12 12.60 -0.69
CA GLU A 97 -18.13 12.10 -1.65
C GLU A 97 -17.51 11.82 -3.02
N CYS A 98 -16.40 12.49 -3.34
CA CYS A 98 -15.68 12.35 -4.59
C CYS A 98 -14.44 11.44 -4.48
N ASP A 99 -14.14 10.89 -3.30
CA ASP A 99 -12.96 10.08 -3.09
C ASP A 99 -13.30 8.58 -3.02
N PHE A 100 -12.61 7.78 -3.81
CA PHE A 100 -12.62 6.33 -3.69
C PHE A 100 -11.29 5.85 -3.10
N LEU A 101 -11.27 5.67 -1.77
CA LEU A 101 -10.08 5.28 -1.02
C LEU A 101 -9.99 3.74 -0.95
N THR A 102 -9.07 3.14 -1.70
CA THR A 102 -8.91 1.68 -1.66
C THR A 102 -8.26 1.25 -0.34
N VAL A 103 -8.86 0.26 0.33
CA VAL A 103 -8.35 -0.32 1.58
C VAL A 103 -7.51 -1.56 1.32
N GLY A 104 -7.92 -2.36 0.34
CA GLY A 104 -7.24 -3.57 -0.11
C GLY A 104 -6.98 -3.54 -1.61
N SER A 105 -6.79 -4.71 -2.22
CA SER A 105 -6.63 -4.86 -3.67
C SER A 105 -5.55 -3.95 -4.26
N MET A 106 -4.35 -4.00 -3.72
CA MET A 106 -3.21 -3.23 -4.20
C MET A 106 -2.99 -3.45 -5.71
N GLY A 107 -2.87 -2.37 -6.48
CA GLY A 107 -2.73 -2.40 -7.94
C GLY A 107 -4.04 -2.35 -8.73
N HIS A 108 -5.21 -2.21 -8.07
CA HIS A 108 -6.50 -2.14 -8.77
C HIS A 108 -7.09 -0.73 -8.92
N SER A 109 -6.48 0.29 -8.29
CA SER A 109 -6.95 1.68 -8.35
C SER A 109 -7.12 2.19 -9.78
N SER A 110 -6.16 1.91 -10.66
CA SER A 110 -6.22 2.30 -12.07
C SER A 110 -7.37 1.63 -12.83
N SER A 111 -7.68 0.37 -12.55
CA SER A 111 -8.81 -0.33 -13.17
C SER A 111 -10.16 0.18 -12.65
N ILE A 112 -10.23 0.56 -11.37
CA ILE A 112 -11.41 1.17 -10.76
C ILE A 112 -11.66 2.54 -11.38
N ALA A 113 -10.61 3.38 -11.46
CA ALA A 113 -10.67 4.70 -12.09
C ALA A 113 -11.12 4.62 -13.56
N LEU A 114 -10.59 3.64 -14.32
CA LEU A 114 -11.02 3.39 -15.68
C LEU A 114 -12.51 3.07 -15.77
N GLY A 115 -13.02 2.21 -14.88
CA GLY A 115 -14.45 1.87 -14.83
C GLY A 115 -15.33 3.08 -14.56
N ILE A 116 -14.92 3.96 -13.66
CA ILE A 116 -15.61 5.22 -13.37
C ILE A 116 -15.54 6.15 -14.57
N ALA A 117 -14.36 6.34 -15.17
CA ALA A 117 -14.17 7.21 -16.34
C ALA A 117 -15.04 6.77 -17.54
N MET A 118 -15.14 5.47 -17.79
CA MET A 118 -16.01 4.94 -18.82
C MET A 118 -17.50 5.17 -18.58
N SER A 119 -17.90 5.23 -17.30
CA SER A 119 -19.29 5.44 -16.90
C SER A 119 -19.67 6.92 -16.81
N LYS A 120 -18.72 7.77 -16.41
CA LYS A 120 -18.92 9.21 -16.16
C LYS A 120 -18.12 10.05 -17.16
N LYS A 121 -18.49 9.99 -18.42
CA LYS A 121 -17.74 10.57 -19.54
C LYS A 121 -17.54 12.09 -19.49
N ASN A 122 -18.39 12.78 -18.76
CA ASN A 122 -18.38 14.25 -18.65
C ASN A 122 -17.63 14.74 -17.39
N GLU A 123 -17.15 13.82 -16.55
CA GLU A 123 -16.39 14.13 -15.33
C GLU A 123 -14.93 13.72 -15.53
N LYS A 124 -14.00 14.54 -15.08
CA LYS A 124 -12.58 14.18 -15.05
C LYS A 124 -12.34 13.23 -13.88
N ILE A 125 -11.63 12.14 -14.10
CA ILE A 125 -11.32 11.13 -13.08
C ILE A 125 -9.82 11.11 -12.84
N TRP A 126 -9.44 11.25 -11.58
CA TRP A 126 -8.05 11.19 -11.16
C TRP A 126 -7.73 9.83 -10.53
N CYS A 127 -6.58 9.28 -10.89
CA CYS A 127 -6.08 8.05 -10.29
C CYS A 127 -4.72 8.33 -9.65
N VAL A 128 -4.67 8.22 -8.32
CA VAL A 128 -3.44 8.31 -7.55
C VAL A 128 -2.98 6.89 -7.24
N ASP A 129 -1.96 6.43 -7.97
CA ASP A 129 -1.42 5.09 -7.79
C ASP A 129 -0.02 5.14 -7.16
N GLY A 130 0.40 4.03 -6.57
CA GLY A 130 1.74 3.86 -6.01
C GLY A 130 2.64 3.08 -6.97
N ASP A 131 3.95 3.30 -6.88
CA ASP A 131 4.96 2.59 -7.66
C ASP A 131 4.83 1.06 -7.53
N GLY A 132 4.76 0.57 -6.30
CA GLY A 132 4.58 -0.85 -6.02
C GLY A 132 3.23 -1.39 -6.48
N ALA A 133 2.16 -0.62 -6.33
CA ALA A 133 0.82 -0.99 -6.78
C ALA A 133 0.76 -1.08 -8.30
N CYS A 134 1.32 -0.11 -9.00
CA CYS A 134 1.44 -0.10 -10.46
C CYS A 134 2.22 -1.32 -10.98
N LEU A 135 3.34 -1.67 -10.34
CA LEU A 135 4.14 -2.84 -10.69
C LEU A 135 3.42 -4.17 -10.43
N MET A 136 2.65 -4.27 -9.33
CA MET A 136 1.88 -5.47 -9.02
C MET A 136 0.86 -5.82 -10.09
N HIS A 137 0.26 -4.83 -10.72
CA HIS A 137 -0.81 -5.01 -11.70
C HIS A 137 -0.54 -4.26 -13.00
N MET A 138 0.71 -4.27 -13.44
CA MET A 138 1.19 -3.52 -14.61
C MET A 138 0.42 -3.83 -15.90
N GLY A 139 -0.18 -5.02 -16.01
CA GLY A 139 -1.08 -5.36 -17.11
C GLY A 139 -2.29 -4.43 -17.28
N SER A 140 -2.72 -3.75 -16.20
CA SER A 140 -3.79 -2.76 -16.27
C SER A 140 -3.43 -1.56 -17.16
N MET A 141 -2.14 -1.21 -17.24
CA MET A 141 -1.67 -0.13 -18.11
C MET A 141 -1.93 -0.43 -19.60
N ALA A 142 -1.81 -1.69 -20.03
CA ALA A 142 -2.13 -2.09 -21.39
C ALA A 142 -3.64 -1.95 -21.67
N VAL A 143 -4.48 -2.26 -20.69
CA VAL A 143 -5.94 -2.08 -20.79
C VAL A 143 -6.30 -0.61 -20.87
N LEU A 144 -5.72 0.24 -20.03
CA LEU A 144 -5.88 1.69 -20.05
C LEU A 144 -5.48 2.27 -21.42
N ALA A 145 -4.30 1.91 -21.91
CA ALA A 145 -3.81 2.34 -23.21
C ALA A 145 -4.71 1.90 -24.38
N SER A 146 -5.33 0.73 -24.27
CA SER A 146 -6.29 0.22 -25.26
C SER A 146 -7.63 0.98 -25.22
N ARG A 147 -8.11 1.34 -24.03
CA ARG A 147 -9.41 2.02 -23.85
C ARG A 147 -9.34 3.52 -24.08
N LYS A 148 -8.18 4.14 -23.79
CA LYS A 148 -7.89 5.57 -23.98
C LYS A 148 -9.04 6.49 -23.54
N PRO A 149 -9.44 6.47 -22.27
CA PRO A 149 -10.49 7.38 -21.82
C PRO A 149 -9.96 8.82 -21.86
N ASP A 150 -10.70 9.72 -22.49
CA ASP A 150 -10.29 11.13 -22.67
C ASP A 150 -10.39 11.96 -21.37
N ASN A 151 -11.03 11.37 -20.35
CA ASN A 151 -11.35 12.01 -19.06
C ASN A 151 -10.63 11.41 -17.86
N MET A 152 -9.54 10.68 -18.05
CA MET A 152 -8.77 10.08 -16.95
C MET A 152 -7.30 10.48 -17.01
#